data_abc633e8dc319f8a33accb4848a35047
#
_entry.id   abc633e8dc319f8a33accb4848a35047
#
_cell.length_a   1.000
_cell.length_b   1.000
_cell.length_c   1.000
_cell.angle_alpha   90.00
_cell.angle_beta   90.00
_cell.angle_gamma   90.00
#
_symmetry.space_group_name_H-M   'P 1'
#
loop_
_entity.id
_entity.type
_entity.pdbx_description
1 polymer ?
#
loop_
_entity_poly.entity_id
_entity_poly.type
_entity_poly.pdbx_seq_one_letter_code
_entity_poly.pdbx_strand_id
1 'polypeptide(L)'
;MQATISSASLLDLYEVLNREGIVSSDIESLLGYSRAQLDDVTLRVPVQLQDQLWDLAMADGAKPNIGLIVGTQINSKLVGILSQLLIHSANLREALFHFSQNIALMNQCEKVSLLKHSWGCRLVYKNTYPQGIRISEIERSLSAAITWASRLSGEKVFPIRVGFPFAKVAYADQYHEIFGEQVSFDQTFAYIDVSNEVLARPVKTGNEFIKEALIGYIDRHMDEVNHTESNLRSQVKHLIAEGIKSGVFSSDDVSLKLNMSRQTLHRKLTLEQTNFSAILAEVRKEKVMHFLISDQHVFDEISEALGFKEPSAFYRAFKSWFNMTPNNYRQLMKQGSA
;
A
#
# COMPACT_ATOMS: atom_id res chain seq x y z
N MET A 1 12.58 3.61 -17.25
CA MET A 1 11.30 3.02 -17.70
C MET A 1 10.15 3.83 -17.12
N GLN A 2 8.99 3.79 -17.76
CA GLN A 2 7.82 4.56 -17.40
C GLN A 2 7.06 3.83 -16.27
N ALA A 3 6.65 4.56 -15.21
CA ALA A 3 5.84 3.99 -14.14
C ALA A 3 4.50 3.48 -14.68
N THR A 4 3.98 2.41 -14.08
CA THR A 4 2.75 1.75 -14.51
C THR A 4 1.69 1.72 -13.41
N ILE A 5 0.45 1.58 -13.84
CA ILE A 5 -0.73 1.43 -13.00
C ILE A 5 -1.48 0.16 -13.43
N SER A 6 -2.13 -0.53 -12.51
CA SER A 6 -3.00 -1.64 -12.88
C SER A 6 -4.24 -1.14 -13.64
N SER A 7 -4.69 -1.91 -14.63
CA SER A 7 -5.94 -1.60 -15.35
C SER A 7 -7.12 -1.43 -14.40
N ALA A 8 -7.20 -2.27 -13.36
CA ALA A 8 -8.24 -2.21 -12.34
C ALA A 8 -8.31 -0.84 -11.64
N SER A 9 -7.18 -0.15 -11.47
CA SER A 9 -7.14 1.18 -10.85
C SER A 9 -7.64 2.30 -11.77
N LEU A 10 -7.68 2.07 -13.09
CA LEU A 10 -8.30 2.99 -14.05
C LEU A 10 -9.81 2.80 -14.14
N LEU A 11 -10.29 1.57 -13.91
CA LEU A 11 -11.70 1.22 -14.12
C LEU A 11 -12.65 1.99 -13.20
N ASP A 12 -12.25 2.35 -11.98
CA ASP A 12 -13.09 3.15 -11.10
C ASP A 12 -13.41 4.51 -11.75
N LEU A 13 -12.39 5.17 -12.27
CA LEU A 13 -12.54 6.46 -12.96
C LEU A 13 -13.29 6.30 -14.28
N TYR A 14 -12.95 5.29 -15.10
CA TYR A 14 -13.65 4.96 -16.33
C TYR A 14 -15.16 4.81 -16.11
N GLU A 15 -15.56 4.01 -15.14
CA GLU A 15 -16.98 3.73 -14.85
C GLU A 15 -17.73 4.97 -14.36
N VAL A 16 -17.07 5.83 -13.61
CA VAL A 16 -17.68 7.11 -13.18
C VAL A 16 -17.83 8.05 -14.37
N LEU A 17 -16.81 8.21 -15.21
CA LEU A 17 -16.88 9.06 -16.41
C LEU A 17 -18.00 8.62 -17.36
N ASN A 18 -18.14 7.31 -17.57
CA ASN A 18 -19.23 6.77 -18.40
C ASN A 18 -20.61 7.07 -17.79
N ARG A 19 -20.78 6.96 -16.47
CA ARG A 19 -22.02 7.35 -15.78
C ARG A 19 -22.31 8.85 -15.82
N GLU A 20 -21.28 9.67 -15.86
CA GLU A 20 -21.40 11.13 -16.00
C GLU A 20 -21.64 11.57 -17.45
N GLY A 21 -21.81 10.62 -18.40
CA GLY A 21 -22.22 10.87 -19.77
C GLY A 21 -21.09 10.96 -20.78
N ILE A 22 -19.85 10.68 -20.40
CA ILE A 22 -18.73 10.57 -21.34
C ILE A 22 -18.85 9.23 -22.07
N VAL A 23 -18.88 9.26 -23.39
CA VAL A 23 -19.11 8.07 -24.21
C VAL A 23 -17.91 7.11 -24.09
N SER A 24 -18.19 5.82 -23.89
CA SER A 24 -17.14 4.78 -23.73
C SER A 24 -16.14 4.76 -24.87
N SER A 25 -16.58 4.98 -26.13
CA SER A 25 -15.67 5.05 -27.28
C SER A 25 -14.63 6.16 -27.19
N ASP A 26 -14.98 7.29 -26.57
CA ASP A 26 -14.06 8.43 -26.43
C ASP A 26 -13.01 8.12 -25.36
N ILE A 27 -13.42 7.46 -24.26
CA ILE A 27 -12.51 6.99 -23.21
C ILE A 27 -11.57 5.91 -23.77
N GLU A 28 -12.10 4.93 -24.51
CA GLU A 28 -11.30 3.85 -25.10
C GLU A 28 -10.33 4.37 -26.18
N SER A 29 -10.77 5.34 -26.99
CA SER A 29 -9.89 6.00 -27.96
C SER A 29 -8.75 6.76 -27.29
N LEU A 30 -9.03 7.43 -26.17
CA LEU A 30 -8.03 8.14 -25.37
C LEU A 30 -7.01 7.17 -24.77
N LEU A 31 -7.48 6.06 -24.20
CA LEU A 31 -6.65 5.08 -23.52
C LEU A 31 -5.87 4.16 -24.49
N GLY A 32 -6.39 3.93 -25.68
CA GLY A 32 -5.88 2.92 -26.62
C GLY A 32 -6.20 1.47 -26.19
N TYR A 33 -7.11 1.29 -25.23
CA TYR A 33 -7.56 0.00 -24.71
C TYR A 33 -9.09 -0.06 -24.67
N SER A 34 -9.66 -1.17 -25.10
CA SER A 34 -11.10 -1.41 -24.94
C SER A 34 -11.44 -1.73 -23.48
N ARG A 35 -12.70 -1.52 -23.11
CA ARG A 35 -13.21 -1.88 -21.77
C ARG A 35 -12.93 -3.35 -21.43
N ALA A 36 -13.08 -4.25 -22.41
CA ALA A 36 -12.82 -5.68 -22.24
C ALA A 36 -11.33 -5.99 -21.97
N GLN A 37 -10.40 -5.26 -22.59
CA GLN A 37 -8.97 -5.40 -22.30
C GLN A 37 -8.63 -4.90 -20.89
N LEU A 38 -9.28 -3.84 -20.42
CA LEU A 38 -9.07 -3.31 -19.07
C LEU A 38 -9.60 -4.24 -17.97
N ASP A 39 -10.47 -5.21 -18.29
CA ASP A 39 -10.94 -6.24 -17.35
C ASP A 39 -9.86 -7.30 -17.02
N ASP A 40 -8.77 -7.34 -17.78
CA ASP A 40 -7.64 -8.21 -17.44
C ASP A 40 -6.93 -7.67 -16.19
N VAL A 41 -7.11 -8.38 -15.08
CA VAL A 41 -6.55 -8.00 -13.76
C VAL A 41 -5.02 -8.04 -13.72
N THR A 42 -4.37 -8.65 -14.72
CA THR A 42 -2.90 -8.71 -14.84
C THR A 42 -2.35 -7.57 -15.70
N LEU A 43 -3.22 -6.90 -16.46
CA LEU A 43 -2.81 -5.82 -17.36
C LEU A 43 -2.30 -4.62 -16.57
N ARG A 44 -1.12 -4.16 -16.93
CA ARG A 44 -0.55 -2.90 -16.45
C ARG A 44 -0.37 -1.93 -17.62
N VAL A 45 -0.71 -0.69 -17.39
CA VAL A 45 -0.65 0.37 -18.39
C VAL A 45 0.20 1.54 -17.91
N PRO A 46 0.71 2.40 -18.81
CA PRO A 46 1.43 3.60 -18.42
C PRO A 46 0.60 4.50 -17.50
N VAL A 47 1.20 5.01 -16.40
CA VAL A 47 0.49 5.88 -15.44
C VAL A 47 -0.05 7.16 -16.07
N GLN A 48 0.55 7.63 -17.17
CA GLN A 48 0.10 8.80 -17.92
C GLN A 48 -1.33 8.66 -18.46
N LEU A 49 -1.82 7.44 -18.69
CA LEU A 49 -3.20 7.21 -19.09
C LEU A 49 -4.18 7.61 -17.97
N GLN A 50 -3.80 7.46 -16.71
CA GLN A 50 -4.59 7.98 -15.59
C GLN A 50 -4.68 9.51 -15.61
N ASP A 51 -3.58 10.19 -15.92
CA ASP A 51 -3.59 11.66 -16.04
C ASP A 51 -4.52 12.12 -17.15
N GLN A 52 -4.47 11.46 -18.31
CA GLN A 52 -5.35 11.78 -19.41
C GLN A 52 -6.83 11.57 -19.06
N LEU A 53 -7.15 10.53 -18.29
CA LEU A 53 -8.51 10.33 -17.78
C LEU A 53 -8.90 11.42 -16.77
N TRP A 54 -7.99 11.86 -15.91
CA TRP A 54 -8.27 12.97 -15.00
C TRP A 54 -8.44 14.29 -15.76
N ASP A 55 -7.67 14.55 -16.82
CA ASP A 55 -7.86 15.73 -17.66
C ASP A 55 -9.25 15.71 -18.31
N LEU A 56 -9.69 14.56 -18.81
CA LEU A 56 -11.03 14.37 -19.33
C LEU A 56 -12.10 14.57 -18.23
N ALA A 57 -11.85 14.03 -17.03
CA ALA A 57 -12.76 14.18 -15.89
C ALA A 57 -12.90 15.62 -15.39
N MET A 58 -11.90 16.46 -15.63
CA MET A 58 -11.85 17.85 -15.20
C MET A 58 -12.12 18.83 -16.36
N ALA A 59 -12.55 18.37 -17.52
CA ALA A 59 -12.92 19.20 -18.66
C ALA A 59 -14.11 20.12 -18.32
N ASP A 60 -14.34 21.14 -19.17
CA ASP A 60 -15.41 22.12 -18.99
C ASP A 60 -16.78 21.45 -18.75
N GLY A 61 -17.46 21.90 -17.68
CA GLY A 61 -18.74 21.33 -17.25
C GLY A 61 -18.64 20.14 -16.30
N ALA A 62 -17.43 19.69 -15.95
CA ALA A 62 -17.20 18.59 -15.01
C ALA A 62 -17.63 18.97 -13.58
N LYS A 63 -17.94 17.93 -12.79
CA LYS A 63 -18.23 18.10 -11.36
C LYS A 63 -16.93 18.40 -10.60
N PRO A 64 -16.83 19.52 -9.88
CA PRO A 64 -15.59 19.88 -9.18
C PRO A 64 -15.19 18.88 -8.10
N ASN A 65 -16.14 18.10 -7.57
CA ASN A 65 -15.98 17.06 -6.55
C ASN A 65 -15.80 15.64 -7.15
N ILE A 66 -15.40 15.54 -8.42
CA ILE A 66 -15.30 14.24 -9.13
C ILE A 66 -14.39 13.24 -8.40
N GLY A 67 -13.34 13.71 -7.72
CA GLY A 67 -12.45 12.88 -6.93
C GLY A 67 -13.18 12.16 -5.79
N LEU A 68 -14.02 12.87 -5.04
CA LEU A 68 -14.86 12.31 -3.98
C LEU A 68 -15.85 11.28 -4.55
N ILE A 69 -16.48 11.59 -5.70
CA ILE A 69 -17.43 10.71 -6.37
C ILE A 69 -16.73 9.39 -6.75
N VAL A 70 -15.58 9.45 -7.41
CA VAL A 70 -14.82 8.26 -7.79
C VAL A 70 -14.44 7.41 -6.57
N GLY A 71 -13.90 8.03 -5.53
CA GLY A 71 -13.45 7.29 -4.34
C GLY A 71 -14.60 6.67 -3.52
N THR A 72 -15.81 7.20 -3.59
CA THR A 72 -16.98 6.64 -2.90
C THR A 72 -17.74 5.58 -3.72
N GLN A 73 -17.54 5.54 -5.03
CA GLN A 73 -18.23 4.63 -5.95
C GLN A 73 -17.41 3.38 -6.33
N ILE A 74 -16.58 2.89 -5.45
CA ILE A 74 -15.74 1.71 -5.69
C ILE A 74 -16.60 0.52 -6.12
N ASN A 75 -16.28 -0.04 -7.27
CA ASN A 75 -16.90 -1.27 -7.75
C ASN A 75 -16.11 -2.49 -7.25
N SER A 76 -16.69 -3.26 -6.34
CA SER A 76 -16.04 -4.46 -5.78
C SER A 76 -15.75 -5.58 -6.78
N LYS A 77 -16.33 -5.51 -7.99
CA LYS A 77 -16.08 -6.48 -9.06
C LYS A 77 -14.82 -6.14 -9.88
N LEU A 78 -14.35 -4.89 -9.81
CA LEU A 78 -13.21 -4.38 -10.57
C LEU A 78 -11.90 -4.39 -9.76
N VAL A 79 -11.78 -5.30 -8.84
CA VAL A 79 -10.75 -5.24 -7.80
C VAL A 79 -9.61 -6.16 -8.15
N GLY A 80 -8.45 -5.57 -8.40
CA GLY A 80 -7.20 -6.31 -8.61
C GLY A 80 -6.79 -7.14 -7.37
N ILE A 81 -5.67 -7.84 -7.50
CA ILE A 81 -5.21 -8.80 -6.49
C ILE A 81 -5.04 -8.20 -5.07
N LEU A 82 -4.65 -6.92 -4.97
CA LEU A 82 -4.48 -6.26 -3.67
C LEU A 82 -5.80 -6.24 -2.88
N SER A 83 -6.90 -5.92 -3.52
CA SER A 83 -8.19 -5.88 -2.83
C SER A 83 -8.71 -7.26 -2.45
N GLN A 84 -8.36 -8.31 -3.20
CA GLN A 84 -8.60 -9.68 -2.75
C GLN A 84 -7.83 -9.97 -1.45
N LEU A 85 -6.60 -9.50 -1.33
CA LEU A 85 -5.83 -9.61 -0.09
C LEU A 85 -6.52 -8.86 1.08
N LEU A 86 -7.01 -7.64 0.84
CA LEU A 86 -7.71 -6.86 1.87
C LEU A 86 -9.01 -7.53 2.34
N ILE A 87 -9.80 -8.09 1.41
CA ILE A 87 -11.06 -8.79 1.68
C ILE A 87 -10.84 -10.02 2.59
N HIS A 88 -9.68 -10.65 2.52
CA HIS A 88 -9.35 -11.85 3.29
C HIS A 88 -8.48 -11.58 4.52
N SER A 89 -8.18 -10.32 4.84
CA SER A 89 -7.50 -9.94 6.09
C SER A 89 -8.37 -10.22 7.32
N ALA A 90 -7.76 -10.44 8.48
CA ALA A 90 -8.49 -10.73 9.71
C ALA A 90 -9.25 -9.50 10.27
N ASN A 91 -8.66 -8.31 10.15
CA ASN A 91 -9.21 -7.05 10.65
C ASN A 91 -8.71 -5.86 9.81
N LEU A 92 -9.26 -4.66 10.08
CA LEU A 92 -8.88 -3.45 9.33
C LEU A 92 -7.43 -3.04 9.53
N ARG A 93 -6.79 -3.36 10.66
CA ARG A 93 -5.37 -3.10 10.91
C ARG A 93 -4.49 -3.89 9.95
N GLU A 94 -4.79 -5.18 9.81
CA GLU A 94 -4.08 -6.06 8.88
C GLU A 94 -4.32 -5.65 7.44
N ALA A 95 -5.57 -5.35 7.06
CA ALA A 95 -5.91 -4.86 5.74
C ALA A 95 -5.13 -3.56 5.41
N LEU A 96 -5.09 -2.59 6.33
CA LEU A 96 -4.35 -1.35 6.17
C LEU A 96 -2.83 -1.59 6.01
N PHE A 97 -2.29 -2.55 6.78
CA PHE A 97 -0.89 -2.94 6.64
C PHE A 97 -0.60 -3.52 5.25
N HIS A 98 -1.39 -4.50 4.78
CA HIS A 98 -1.23 -5.08 3.45
C HIS A 98 -1.38 -4.03 2.34
N PHE A 99 -2.34 -3.11 2.48
CA PHE A 99 -2.49 -2.00 1.56
C PHE A 99 -1.23 -1.15 1.48
N SER A 100 -0.68 -0.73 2.63
CA SER A 100 0.50 0.11 2.67
C SER A 100 1.76 -0.52 2.07
N GLN A 101 1.89 -1.86 2.18
CA GLN A 101 3.03 -2.60 1.64
C GLN A 101 2.92 -2.86 0.14
N ASN A 102 1.70 -2.95 -0.39
CA ASN A 102 1.45 -3.47 -1.73
C ASN A 102 0.75 -2.45 -2.66
N ILE A 103 0.66 -1.18 -2.28
CA ILE A 103 -0.01 -0.15 -3.09
C ILE A 103 0.60 0.00 -4.49
N ALA A 104 1.89 -0.30 -4.67
CA ALA A 104 2.56 -0.29 -5.97
C ALA A 104 1.95 -1.28 -6.98
N LEU A 105 1.25 -2.35 -6.51
CA LEU A 105 0.44 -3.22 -7.38
C LEU A 105 -0.68 -2.45 -8.05
N MET A 106 -1.25 -1.45 -7.38
CA MET A 106 -2.27 -0.58 -7.96
C MET A 106 -1.64 0.53 -8.77
N ASN A 107 -0.75 1.32 -8.17
CA ASN A 107 -0.09 2.45 -8.81
C ASN A 107 1.34 2.62 -8.26
N GLN A 108 2.35 2.52 -9.13
CA GLN A 108 3.75 2.66 -8.74
C GLN A 108 4.13 4.07 -8.26
N CYS A 109 3.36 5.09 -8.62
CA CYS A 109 3.57 6.46 -8.17
C CYS A 109 2.95 6.76 -6.80
N GLU A 110 2.07 5.90 -6.29
CA GLU A 110 1.44 6.08 -5.00
C GLU A 110 2.24 5.42 -3.87
N LYS A 111 2.31 6.09 -2.73
CA LYS A 111 2.94 5.57 -1.52
C LYS A 111 2.07 5.86 -0.31
N VAL A 112 1.97 4.88 0.57
CA VAL A 112 1.28 5.00 1.86
C VAL A 112 2.26 4.66 2.96
N SER A 113 2.38 5.56 3.94
CA SER A 113 3.18 5.36 5.13
C SER A 113 2.28 5.31 6.36
N LEU A 114 2.53 4.38 7.27
CA LEU A 114 1.78 4.20 8.50
C LEU A 114 2.59 4.69 9.69
N LEU A 115 2.06 5.70 10.40
CA LEU A 115 2.65 6.23 11.63
C LEU A 115 1.78 5.80 12.81
N LYS A 116 2.36 4.99 13.72
CA LYS A 116 1.66 4.49 14.90
C LYS A 116 1.64 5.53 16.01
N HIS A 117 0.50 5.63 16.69
CA HIS A 117 0.24 6.49 17.82
C HIS A 117 -0.50 5.70 18.91
N SER A 118 -0.54 6.21 20.15
CA SER A 118 -1.28 5.60 21.26
C SER A 118 -2.79 5.52 20.97
N TRP A 119 -3.34 6.48 20.27
CA TRP A 119 -4.76 6.52 19.88
C TRP A 119 -5.10 5.68 18.65
N GLY A 120 -4.11 5.26 17.85
CA GLY A 120 -4.35 4.51 16.61
C GLY A 120 -3.21 4.63 15.61
N CYS A 121 -3.54 4.90 14.35
CA CYS A 121 -2.58 5.00 13.27
C CYS A 121 -2.90 6.18 12.35
N ARG A 122 -1.86 6.94 11.96
CA ARG A 122 -1.95 7.89 10.85
C ARG A 122 -1.49 7.22 9.57
N LEU A 123 -2.38 7.17 8.60
CA LEU A 123 -2.06 6.88 7.22
C LEU A 123 -1.65 8.18 6.54
N VAL A 124 -0.44 8.26 6.00
CA VAL A 124 0.05 9.39 5.19
C VAL A 124 0.10 8.95 3.73
N TYR A 125 -0.64 9.65 2.88
CA TYR A 125 -0.69 9.42 1.45
C TYR A 125 0.29 10.35 0.73
N LYS A 126 1.04 9.81 -0.22
CA LYS A 126 1.95 10.55 -1.11
C LYS A 126 1.82 10.02 -2.53
N ASN A 127 1.80 10.93 -3.48
CA ASN A 127 1.99 10.63 -4.89
C ASN A 127 3.34 11.20 -5.34
N THR A 128 4.13 10.40 -6.07
CA THR A 128 5.47 10.77 -6.55
C THR A 128 5.46 11.08 -8.04
N TYR A 129 4.31 11.30 -8.64
CA TYR A 129 4.18 11.57 -10.06
C TYR A 129 4.82 12.91 -10.44
N PRO A 130 5.63 12.97 -11.54
CA PRO A 130 6.42 14.16 -11.88
C PRO A 130 5.61 15.42 -12.19
N GLN A 131 4.38 15.27 -12.64
CA GLN A 131 3.50 16.41 -13.00
C GLN A 131 2.78 17.04 -11.78
N GLY A 132 3.08 16.55 -10.58
CA GLY A 132 2.43 17.00 -9.36
C GLY A 132 1.16 16.22 -9.05
N ILE A 133 0.57 16.53 -7.90
CA ILE A 133 -0.62 15.84 -7.39
C ILE A 133 -1.86 16.72 -7.61
N ARG A 134 -2.92 16.12 -8.14
CA ARG A 134 -4.22 16.80 -8.34
C ARG A 134 -5.07 16.68 -7.08
N ILE A 135 -5.90 17.69 -6.82
CA ILE A 135 -6.90 17.65 -5.75
C ILE A 135 -7.78 16.41 -5.88
N SER A 136 -8.30 16.13 -7.08
CA SER A 136 -9.16 14.98 -7.37
C SER A 136 -8.51 13.63 -7.09
N GLU A 137 -7.20 13.49 -7.28
CA GLU A 137 -6.47 12.25 -6.95
C GLU A 137 -6.38 12.03 -5.45
N ILE A 138 -6.10 13.09 -4.68
CA ILE A 138 -6.06 13.02 -3.21
C ILE A 138 -7.46 12.69 -2.67
N GLU A 139 -8.48 13.38 -3.16
CA GLU A 139 -9.88 13.14 -2.80
C GLU A 139 -10.27 11.68 -3.05
N ARG A 140 -9.99 11.19 -4.28
CA ARG A 140 -10.25 9.80 -4.65
C ARG A 140 -9.55 8.84 -3.70
N SER A 141 -8.28 9.03 -3.43
CA SER A 141 -7.49 8.07 -2.64
C SER A 141 -7.92 8.04 -1.18
N LEU A 142 -8.18 9.19 -0.56
CA LEU A 142 -8.62 9.24 0.85
C LEU A 142 -10.08 8.79 1.01
N SER A 143 -10.98 9.19 0.12
CA SER A 143 -12.39 8.73 0.18
C SER A 143 -12.51 7.23 -0.12
N ALA A 144 -11.71 6.70 -1.04
CA ALA A 144 -11.61 5.27 -1.30
C ALA A 144 -11.16 4.49 -0.06
N ALA A 145 -10.16 4.98 0.68
CA ALA A 145 -9.67 4.30 1.89
C ALA A 145 -10.79 4.16 2.95
N ILE A 146 -11.59 5.21 3.18
CA ILE A 146 -12.72 5.18 4.13
C ILE A 146 -13.85 4.29 3.60
N THR A 147 -14.14 4.36 2.31
CA THR A 147 -15.17 3.51 1.67
C THR A 147 -14.80 2.03 1.77
N TRP A 148 -13.53 1.68 1.53
CA TRP A 148 -13.03 0.33 1.69
C TRP A 148 -13.11 -0.14 3.15
N ALA A 149 -12.65 0.67 4.11
CA ALA A 149 -12.71 0.33 5.53
C ALA A 149 -14.15 0.05 5.97
N SER A 150 -15.11 0.87 5.52
CA SER A 150 -16.53 0.68 5.81
C SER A 150 -17.09 -0.60 5.20
N ARG A 151 -16.71 -0.93 3.96
CA ARG A 151 -17.14 -2.19 3.30
C ARG A 151 -16.56 -3.43 3.97
N LEU A 152 -15.26 -3.41 4.26
CA LEU A 152 -14.58 -4.55 4.86
C LEU A 152 -15.13 -4.89 6.24
N SER A 153 -15.39 -3.89 7.07
CA SER A 153 -15.99 -4.08 8.40
C SER A 153 -17.51 -4.27 8.34
N GLY A 154 -18.16 -3.82 7.27
CA GLY A 154 -19.61 -3.80 7.11
C GLY A 154 -20.33 -2.79 7.98
N GLU A 155 -19.60 -1.82 8.51
CA GLU A 155 -20.09 -0.70 9.32
C GLU A 155 -19.50 0.60 8.79
N LYS A 156 -20.25 1.69 8.89
CA LYS A 156 -19.72 3.00 8.50
C LYS A 156 -18.52 3.38 9.36
N VAL A 157 -17.41 3.72 8.71
CA VAL A 157 -16.17 4.15 9.35
C VAL A 157 -16.01 5.64 9.18
N PHE A 158 -15.73 6.32 10.28
CA PHE A 158 -15.25 7.70 10.26
C PHE A 158 -13.84 7.75 10.86
N PRO A 159 -12.92 8.51 10.26
CA PRO A 159 -11.61 8.77 10.85
C PRO A 159 -11.73 9.66 12.10
N ILE A 160 -10.72 9.65 12.97
CA ILE A 160 -10.58 10.63 14.05
C ILE A 160 -10.47 12.03 13.46
N ARG A 161 -9.68 12.16 12.38
CA ARG A 161 -9.55 13.37 11.55
C ARG A 161 -8.90 13.03 10.21
N VAL A 162 -9.11 13.91 9.26
CA VAL A 162 -8.48 13.86 7.94
C VAL A 162 -7.87 15.21 7.60
N GLY A 163 -6.73 15.19 6.91
CA GLY A 163 -6.05 16.42 6.48
C GLY A 163 -5.73 16.40 4.99
N PHE A 164 -5.94 17.56 4.37
CA PHE A 164 -5.72 17.80 2.94
C PHE A 164 -4.69 18.90 2.72
N PRO A 165 -3.72 18.74 1.79
CA PRO A 165 -2.63 19.70 1.57
C PRO A 165 -3.00 20.84 0.61
N PHE A 166 -4.27 21.14 0.45
CA PHE A 166 -4.77 22.21 -0.40
C PHE A 166 -5.78 23.08 0.36
N ALA A 167 -6.06 24.28 -0.15
CA ALA A 167 -7.00 25.23 0.44
C ALA A 167 -8.42 24.67 0.44
N LYS A 168 -9.24 25.16 1.37
CA LYS A 168 -10.65 24.78 1.48
C LYS A 168 -11.39 25.05 0.16
N VAL A 169 -12.01 24.00 -0.39
CA VAL A 169 -12.76 24.04 -1.65
C VAL A 169 -14.21 24.48 -1.43
N ALA A 170 -14.89 24.98 -2.48
CA ALA A 170 -16.26 25.45 -2.39
C ALA A 170 -17.28 24.38 -1.98
N TYR A 171 -17.00 23.12 -2.27
CA TYR A 171 -17.84 21.96 -1.93
C TYR A 171 -17.37 21.22 -0.66
N ALA A 172 -16.71 21.93 0.27
CA ALA A 172 -16.14 21.34 1.48
C ALA A 172 -17.16 20.62 2.38
N ASP A 173 -18.42 20.96 2.32
CA ASP A 173 -19.49 20.33 3.11
C ASP A 173 -19.65 18.84 2.77
N GLN A 174 -19.36 18.44 1.53
CA GLN A 174 -19.42 17.04 1.10
C GLN A 174 -18.32 16.16 1.74
N TYR A 175 -17.24 16.77 2.20
CA TYR A 175 -16.20 16.03 2.93
C TYR A 175 -16.72 15.53 4.28
N HIS A 176 -17.60 16.29 4.95
CA HIS A 176 -18.17 15.89 6.24
C HIS A 176 -19.06 14.65 6.12
N GLU A 177 -19.71 14.45 4.97
CA GLU A 177 -20.52 13.24 4.72
C GLU A 177 -19.66 11.97 4.67
N ILE A 178 -18.43 12.09 4.17
CA ILE A 178 -17.49 10.99 3.95
C ILE A 178 -16.58 10.78 5.16
N PHE A 179 -15.99 11.89 5.67
CA PHE A 179 -14.92 11.86 6.66
C PHE A 179 -15.38 12.26 8.07
N GLY A 180 -16.61 12.73 8.26
CA GLY A 180 -17.09 13.27 9.54
C GLY A 180 -16.62 14.70 9.78
N GLU A 181 -16.77 15.17 11.03
CA GLU A 181 -16.62 16.58 11.38
C GLU A 181 -15.18 17.10 11.37
N GLN A 182 -14.19 16.22 11.56
CA GLN A 182 -12.79 16.59 11.76
C GLN A 182 -12.00 16.62 10.46
N VAL A 183 -12.37 17.55 9.56
CA VAL A 183 -11.70 17.79 8.27
C VAL A 183 -10.84 19.05 8.36
N SER A 184 -9.58 18.97 7.94
CA SER A 184 -8.62 20.08 7.94
C SER A 184 -8.01 20.28 6.56
N PHE A 185 -7.94 21.50 6.10
CA PHE A 185 -7.27 21.92 4.86
C PHE A 185 -5.94 22.61 5.15
N ASP A 186 -5.18 22.97 4.12
CA ASP A 186 -3.87 23.64 4.20
C ASP A 186 -2.84 22.86 5.04
N GLN A 187 -2.91 21.52 5.00
CA GLN A 187 -1.98 20.67 5.72
C GLN A 187 -0.70 20.41 4.91
N THR A 188 0.38 20.04 5.59
CA THR A 188 1.68 19.73 4.91
C THR A 188 1.58 18.52 3.99
N PHE A 189 0.69 17.56 4.28
CA PHE A 189 0.49 16.32 3.52
C PHE A 189 -0.94 15.79 3.71
N ALA A 190 -1.37 14.94 2.79
CA ALA A 190 -2.65 14.24 2.90
C ALA A 190 -2.56 13.10 3.92
N TYR A 191 -3.49 13.03 4.88
CA TYR A 191 -3.49 11.98 5.91
C TYR A 191 -4.89 11.61 6.40
N ILE A 192 -5.00 10.41 6.96
CA ILE A 192 -6.16 9.91 7.69
C ILE A 192 -5.70 9.39 9.05
N ASP A 193 -6.31 9.84 10.14
CA ASP A 193 -6.11 9.32 11.49
C ASP A 193 -7.22 8.33 11.83
N VAL A 194 -6.85 7.07 12.11
CA VAL A 194 -7.80 5.98 12.40
C VAL A 194 -7.58 5.47 13.81
N SER A 195 -8.67 5.32 14.60
CA SER A 195 -8.59 4.86 15.99
C SER A 195 -8.23 3.38 16.10
N ASN A 196 -7.67 2.97 17.25
CA ASN A 196 -7.42 1.57 17.54
C ASN A 196 -8.70 0.73 17.52
N GLU A 197 -9.83 1.29 17.96
CA GLU A 197 -11.14 0.65 17.92
C GLU A 197 -11.55 0.30 16.48
N VAL A 198 -11.47 1.27 15.56
CA VAL A 198 -11.77 1.04 14.15
C VAL A 198 -10.79 0.03 13.54
N LEU A 199 -9.50 0.16 13.82
CA LEU A 199 -8.48 -0.76 13.32
C LEU A 199 -8.67 -2.20 13.80
N ALA A 200 -9.27 -2.42 14.97
CA ALA A 200 -9.55 -3.74 15.52
C ALA A 200 -10.81 -4.39 14.94
N ARG A 201 -11.64 -3.66 14.17
CA ARG A 201 -12.86 -4.22 13.57
C ARG A 201 -12.53 -5.39 12.66
N PRO A 202 -13.24 -6.53 12.78
CA PRO A 202 -13.02 -7.68 11.93
C PRO A 202 -13.43 -7.37 10.47
N VAL A 203 -12.72 -7.97 9.52
CA VAL A 203 -13.14 -8.03 8.12
C VAL A 203 -14.14 -9.19 8.00
N LYS A 204 -15.36 -8.91 7.54
CA LYS A 204 -16.47 -9.89 7.53
C LYS A 204 -16.19 -11.14 6.69
N THR A 205 -15.36 -11.02 5.68
CA THR A 205 -15.02 -12.08 4.72
C THR A 205 -13.64 -12.67 4.96
N GLY A 206 -13.00 -12.34 6.08
CA GLY A 206 -11.66 -12.77 6.43
C GLY A 206 -11.47 -14.29 6.32
N ASN A 207 -10.42 -14.70 5.58
CA ASN A 207 -10.08 -16.11 5.39
C ASN A 207 -8.58 -16.28 5.33
N GLU A 208 -8.00 -16.84 6.39
CA GLU A 208 -6.56 -17.00 6.56
C GLU A 208 -5.92 -17.82 5.44
N PHE A 209 -6.56 -18.92 5.03
CA PHE A 209 -6.03 -19.80 3.98
C PHE A 209 -5.92 -19.08 2.63
N ILE A 210 -6.97 -18.36 2.23
CA ILE A 210 -6.97 -17.59 0.97
C ILE A 210 -5.96 -16.45 1.07
N LYS A 211 -5.89 -15.76 2.19
CA LYS A 211 -4.93 -14.68 2.44
C LYS A 211 -3.50 -15.16 2.24
N GLU A 212 -3.09 -16.26 2.87
CA GLU A 212 -1.75 -16.82 2.72
C GLU A 212 -1.41 -17.21 1.27
N ALA A 213 -2.38 -17.79 0.56
CA ALA A 213 -2.22 -18.11 -0.87
C ALA A 213 -2.00 -16.84 -1.72
N LEU A 214 -2.75 -15.76 -1.41
CA LEU A 214 -2.62 -14.46 -2.10
C LEU A 214 -1.28 -13.79 -1.78
N ILE A 215 -0.81 -13.83 -0.53
CA ILE A 215 0.51 -13.31 -0.16
C ILE A 215 1.59 -14.04 -0.95
N GLY A 216 1.56 -15.38 -1.00
CA GLY A 216 2.52 -16.15 -1.78
C GLY A 216 2.44 -15.89 -3.29
N TYR A 217 1.27 -15.52 -3.81
CA TYR A 217 1.14 -15.10 -5.20
C TYR A 217 1.71 -13.69 -5.41
N ILE A 218 1.37 -12.74 -4.55
CA ILE A 218 1.85 -11.35 -4.61
C ILE A 218 3.38 -11.30 -4.51
N ASP A 219 3.96 -12.03 -3.56
CA ASP A 219 5.43 -12.08 -3.38
C ASP A 219 6.14 -12.49 -4.68
N ARG A 220 5.59 -13.46 -5.42
CA ARG A 220 6.17 -13.90 -6.71
C ARG A 220 5.99 -12.88 -7.84
N HIS A 221 4.87 -12.15 -7.87
CA HIS A 221 4.54 -11.22 -8.97
C HIS A 221 4.95 -9.76 -8.69
N MET A 222 5.19 -9.40 -7.41
CA MET A 222 5.77 -8.10 -7.08
C MET A 222 7.13 -7.90 -7.72
N ASP A 223 7.87 -8.98 -7.94
CA ASP A 223 9.13 -8.91 -8.69
C ASP A 223 8.90 -8.50 -10.14
N GLU A 224 7.89 -9.03 -10.82
CA GLU A 224 7.56 -8.64 -12.19
C GLU A 224 7.10 -7.20 -12.27
N VAL A 225 6.32 -6.71 -11.29
CA VAL A 225 5.86 -5.32 -11.20
C VAL A 225 7.02 -4.38 -10.87
N ASN A 226 7.94 -4.79 -10.00
CA ASN A 226 9.13 -4.02 -9.66
C ASN A 226 10.27 -4.18 -10.68
N HIS A 227 10.19 -5.17 -11.58
CA HIS A 227 11.16 -5.36 -12.68
C HIS A 227 11.16 -4.22 -13.72
N THR A 228 10.28 -3.25 -13.60
CA THR A 228 10.41 -1.97 -14.32
C THR A 228 11.63 -1.17 -13.87
N GLU A 229 12.15 -1.42 -12.67
CA GLU A 229 13.50 -1.08 -12.23
C GLU A 229 14.13 -2.34 -11.61
N SER A 230 14.63 -3.27 -12.45
CA SER A 230 15.48 -4.34 -11.92
C SER A 230 16.83 -3.76 -11.52
N ASN A 231 16.84 -2.90 -10.49
CA ASN A 231 18.07 -2.57 -9.84
C ASN A 231 18.49 -3.80 -9.01
N LEU A 232 19.76 -3.99 -8.88
CA LEU A 232 20.33 -5.12 -8.14
C LEU A 232 19.78 -5.19 -6.70
N ARG A 233 19.47 -4.04 -6.11
CA ARG A 233 18.87 -3.93 -4.77
C ARG A 233 17.55 -4.71 -4.65
N SER A 234 16.64 -4.57 -5.62
CA SER A 234 15.35 -5.28 -5.61
C SER A 234 15.53 -6.79 -5.75
N GLN A 235 16.44 -7.24 -6.64
CA GLN A 235 16.76 -8.65 -6.78
C GLN A 235 17.35 -9.24 -5.49
N VAL A 236 18.27 -8.53 -4.84
CA VAL A 236 18.85 -8.91 -3.55
C VAL A 236 17.80 -8.96 -2.46
N LYS A 237 16.91 -7.94 -2.39
CA LYS A 237 15.83 -7.89 -1.41
C LYS A 237 14.90 -9.10 -1.52
N HIS A 238 14.50 -9.46 -2.73
CA HIS A 238 13.69 -10.64 -3.01
C HIS A 238 14.38 -11.93 -2.55
N LEU A 239 15.63 -12.16 -3.00
CA LEU A 239 16.37 -13.37 -2.65
C LEU A 239 16.59 -13.53 -1.14
N ILE A 240 16.76 -12.40 -0.42
CA ILE A 240 16.82 -12.41 1.04
C ILE A 240 15.44 -12.77 1.64
N ALA A 241 14.35 -12.19 1.13
CA ALA A 241 13.01 -12.44 1.65
C ALA A 241 12.56 -13.89 1.51
N GLU A 242 12.89 -14.53 0.38
CA GLU A 242 12.70 -15.98 0.18
C GLU A 242 13.65 -16.80 1.02
N GLY A 243 14.93 -16.44 1.01
CA GLY A 243 15.98 -17.20 1.67
C GLY A 243 15.86 -17.23 3.20
N ILE A 244 15.27 -16.23 3.83
CA ILE A 244 15.03 -16.21 5.28
C ILE A 244 14.20 -17.42 5.72
N LYS A 245 13.17 -17.81 4.94
CA LYS A 245 12.29 -18.96 5.25
C LYS A 245 13.05 -20.29 5.21
N SER A 246 14.05 -20.41 4.34
CA SER A 246 14.85 -21.63 4.14
C SER A 246 16.20 -21.61 4.87
N GLY A 247 16.56 -20.53 5.54
CA GLY A 247 17.86 -20.34 6.18
C GLY A 247 19.02 -20.04 5.21
N VAL A 248 18.76 -19.85 3.91
CA VAL A 248 19.75 -19.66 2.83
C VAL A 248 19.67 -18.24 2.28
N PHE A 249 20.21 -17.28 3.02
CA PHE A 249 20.09 -15.84 2.70
C PHE A 249 21.36 -15.04 3.00
N SER A 250 22.51 -15.69 3.12
CA SER A 250 23.78 -14.96 3.31
C SER A 250 24.17 -14.19 2.05
N SER A 251 25.11 -13.25 2.19
CA SER A 251 25.67 -12.53 1.04
C SER A 251 26.31 -13.49 0.00
N ASP A 252 26.86 -14.61 0.46
CA ASP A 252 27.44 -15.63 -0.42
C ASP A 252 26.34 -16.40 -1.16
N ASP A 253 25.26 -16.79 -0.48
CA ASP A 253 24.11 -17.47 -1.09
C ASP A 253 23.45 -16.61 -2.17
N VAL A 254 23.21 -15.33 -1.84
CA VAL A 254 22.58 -14.40 -2.76
C VAL A 254 23.47 -14.08 -3.97
N SER A 255 24.78 -13.91 -3.76
CA SER A 255 25.71 -13.68 -4.87
C SER A 255 25.79 -14.89 -5.80
N LEU A 256 25.75 -16.11 -5.27
CA LEU A 256 25.69 -17.34 -6.05
C LEU A 256 24.43 -17.41 -6.93
N LYS A 257 23.27 -17.14 -6.34
CA LYS A 257 21.98 -17.11 -7.07
C LYS A 257 21.96 -16.05 -8.19
N LEU A 258 22.69 -14.95 -8.00
CA LEU A 258 22.83 -13.88 -9.00
C LEU A 258 23.96 -14.11 -10.00
N ASN A 259 24.63 -15.28 -9.97
CA ASN A 259 25.76 -15.61 -10.82
C ASN A 259 26.88 -14.56 -10.77
N MET A 260 27.20 -14.01 -9.60
CA MET A 260 28.26 -13.04 -9.40
C MET A 260 29.08 -13.30 -8.14
N SER A 261 30.30 -12.72 -8.08
CA SER A 261 31.09 -12.80 -6.85
C SER A 261 30.52 -11.86 -5.78
N ARG A 262 30.77 -12.18 -4.49
CA ARG A 262 30.42 -11.30 -3.37
C ARG A 262 31.00 -9.88 -3.51
N GLN A 263 32.22 -9.78 -4.03
CA GLN A 263 32.85 -8.45 -4.28
C GLN A 263 32.10 -7.67 -5.36
N THR A 264 31.69 -8.36 -6.43
CA THR A 264 30.89 -7.76 -7.50
C THR A 264 29.53 -7.28 -6.97
N LEU A 265 28.87 -8.12 -6.16
CA LEU A 265 27.62 -7.77 -5.49
C LEU A 265 27.80 -6.50 -4.63
N HIS A 266 28.79 -6.51 -3.74
CA HIS A 266 29.08 -5.33 -2.88
C HIS A 266 29.31 -4.06 -3.69
N ARG A 267 30.19 -4.11 -4.72
CA ARG A 267 30.50 -2.96 -5.56
C ARG A 267 29.25 -2.40 -6.26
N LYS A 268 28.43 -3.29 -6.83
CA LYS A 268 27.20 -2.88 -7.53
C LYS A 268 26.15 -2.28 -6.58
N LEU A 269 25.96 -2.85 -5.38
CA LEU A 269 25.07 -2.29 -4.37
C LEU A 269 25.55 -0.92 -3.86
N THR A 270 26.87 -0.72 -3.75
CA THR A 270 27.43 0.57 -3.38
C THR A 270 27.13 1.65 -4.43
N LEU A 271 27.15 1.31 -5.72
CA LEU A 271 26.73 2.22 -6.80
C LEU A 271 25.25 2.60 -6.71
N GLU A 272 24.41 1.72 -6.18
CA GLU A 272 22.99 1.99 -5.88
C GLU A 272 22.80 2.62 -4.48
N GLN A 273 23.87 3.15 -3.86
CA GLN A 273 23.87 3.83 -2.56
C GLN A 273 23.29 2.96 -1.41
N THR A 274 23.49 1.65 -1.49
CA THR A 274 23.04 0.68 -0.49
C THR A 274 24.10 -0.40 -0.24
N ASN A 275 23.81 -1.32 0.67
CA ASN A 275 24.61 -2.52 0.90
C ASN A 275 23.73 -3.69 1.35
N PHE A 276 24.29 -4.90 1.31
CA PHE A 276 23.58 -6.13 1.68
C PHE A 276 22.99 -6.08 3.09
N SER A 277 23.73 -5.57 4.07
CA SER A 277 23.27 -5.50 5.47
C SER A 277 22.08 -4.55 5.64
N ALA A 278 22.07 -3.44 4.91
CA ALA A 278 20.95 -2.49 4.92
C ALA A 278 19.68 -3.14 4.33
N ILE A 279 19.81 -3.86 3.21
CA ILE A 279 18.69 -4.57 2.58
C ILE A 279 18.18 -5.69 3.49
N LEU A 280 19.07 -6.46 4.11
CA LEU A 280 18.70 -7.50 5.08
C LEU A 280 17.96 -6.92 6.29
N ALA A 281 18.41 -5.78 6.81
CA ALA A 281 17.73 -5.09 7.91
C ALA A 281 16.34 -4.60 7.50
N GLU A 282 16.18 -4.09 6.28
CA GLU A 282 14.90 -3.68 5.71
C GLU A 282 13.91 -4.86 5.62
N VAL A 283 14.33 -5.98 5.03
CA VAL A 283 13.51 -7.21 4.93
C VAL A 283 13.10 -7.74 6.30
N ARG A 284 14.05 -7.78 7.25
CA ARG A 284 13.75 -8.20 8.62
C ARG A 284 12.77 -7.28 9.33
N LYS A 285 12.92 -5.96 9.14
CA LYS A 285 12.02 -4.96 9.69
C LYS A 285 10.60 -5.09 9.14
N GLU A 286 10.44 -5.36 7.87
CA GLU A 286 9.15 -5.62 7.23
C GLU A 286 8.50 -6.90 7.78
N LYS A 287 9.26 -8.01 7.83
CA LYS A 287 8.76 -9.29 8.35
C LYS A 287 8.40 -9.25 9.83
N VAL A 288 9.18 -8.55 10.68
CA VAL A 288 8.85 -8.43 12.10
C VAL A 288 7.53 -7.73 12.34
N MET A 289 7.16 -6.78 11.48
CA MET A 289 5.85 -6.11 11.59
C MET A 289 4.69 -7.08 11.36
N HIS A 290 4.85 -8.04 10.46
CA HIS A 290 3.88 -9.12 10.21
C HIS A 290 3.62 -9.93 11.49
N PHE A 291 4.69 -10.41 12.14
CA PHE A 291 4.57 -11.19 13.36
C PHE A 291 3.98 -10.41 14.54
N LEU A 292 4.24 -9.09 14.59
CA LEU A 292 3.69 -8.24 15.66
C LEU A 292 2.21 -7.92 15.49
N ILE A 293 1.70 -8.01 14.27
CA ILE A 293 0.27 -7.79 13.98
C ILE A 293 -0.56 -9.01 14.42
N SER A 294 -0.05 -10.22 14.23
CA SER A 294 -0.75 -11.46 14.58
C SER A 294 -0.79 -11.77 16.08
N ASP A 295 0.02 -11.11 16.92
CA ASP A 295 0.15 -11.24 18.40
C ASP A 295 0.27 -12.70 18.94
N GLN A 296 0.46 -13.69 18.05
CA GLN A 296 0.46 -15.11 18.40
C GLN A 296 1.85 -15.70 18.66
N HIS A 297 2.93 -14.99 18.29
CA HIS A 297 4.29 -15.54 18.34
C HIS A 297 5.11 -15.02 19.52
N VAL A 298 5.92 -15.91 20.12
CA VAL A 298 6.92 -15.54 21.10
C VAL A 298 8.10 -14.88 20.40
N PHE A 299 8.79 -13.94 21.06
CA PHE A 299 9.89 -13.20 20.40
C PHE A 299 11.07 -14.09 19.99
N ASP A 300 11.29 -15.21 20.66
CA ASP A 300 12.33 -16.17 20.29
C ASP A 300 12.00 -16.87 18.96
N GLU A 301 10.74 -17.24 18.75
CA GLU A 301 10.25 -17.78 17.47
C GLU A 301 10.37 -16.75 16.33
N ILE A 302 10.04 -15.49 16.63
CA ILE A 302 10.21 -14.38 15.68
C ILE A 302 11.69 -14.20 15.33
N SER A 303 12.58 -14.25 16.33
CA SER A 303 14.02 -14.14 16.15
C SER A 303 14.55 -15.23 15.22
N GLU A 304 14.14 -16.47 15.45
CA GLU A 304 14.50 -17.64 14.62
C GLU A 304 13.94 -17.51 13.20
N ALA A 305 12.64 -17.19 13.06
CA ALA A 305 11.97 -17.01 11.78
C ALA A 305 12.58 -15.87 10.93
N LEU A 306 13.24 -14.90 11.58
CA LEU A 306 13.97 -13.80 10.92
C LEU A 306 15.45 -14.15 10.66
N GLY A 307 15.88 -15.37 10.96
CA GLY A 307 17.24 -15.84 10.74
C GLY A 307 18.29 -15.16 11.61
N PHE A 308 17.96 -14.81 12.85
CA PHE A 308 18.96 -14.39 13.84
C PHE A 308 19.55 -15.64 14.52
N LYS A 309 20.87 -15.67 14.66
CA LYS A 309 21.56 -16.77 15.35
C LYS A 309 21.33 -16.74 16.86
N GLU A 310 21.13 -15.54 17.41
CA GLU A 310 20.97 -15.30 18.84
C GLU A 310 19.81 -14.33 19.08
N PRO A 311 18.89 -14.60 20.03
CA PRO A 311 17.81 -13.68 20.39
C PRO A 311 18.31 -12.29 20.75
N SER A 312 19.48 -12.19 21.42
CA SER A 312 20.10 -10.91 21.80
C SER A 312 20.40 -10.01 20.60
N ALA A 313 20.76 -10.58 19.45
CA ALA A 313 20.99 -9.84 18.21
C ALA A 313 19.68 -9.28 17.64
N PHE A 314 18.60 -10.06 17.71
CA PHE A 314 17.25 -9.59 17.35
C PHE A 314 16.81 -8.41 18.24
N TYR A 315 16.95 -8.51 19.56
CA TYR A 315 16.56 -7.43 20.48
C TYR A 315 17.32 -6.12 20.19
N ARG A 316 18.63 -6.19 19.92
CA ARG A 316 19.44 -5.02 19.53
C ARG A 316 18.98 -4.42 18.20
N ALA A 317 18.77 -5.24 17.18
CA ALA A 317 18.29 -4.81 15.88
C ALA A 317 16.90 -4.18 16.00
N PHE A 318 15.98 -4.80 16.71
CA PHE A 318 14.65 -4.29 16.95
C PHE A 318 14.67 -2.90 17.61
N LYS A 319 15.47 -2.74 18.67
CA LYS A 319 15.64 -1.45 19.35
C LYS A 319 16.21 -0.37 18.42
N SER A 320 17.14 -0.74 17.53
CA SER A 320 17.66 0.16 16.50
C SER A 320 16.59 0.58 15.47
N TRP A 321 15.67 -0.31 15.11
CA TRP A 321 14.63 -0.03 14.11
C TRP A 321 13.46 0.79 14.64
N PHE A 322 13.08 0.58 15.91
CA PHE A 322 11.85 1.11 16.50
C PHE A 322 12.08 2.01 17.73
N ASN A 323 13.32 2.26 18.12
CA ASN A 323 13.72 3.01 19.31
C ASN A 323 13.14 2.50 20.63
N MET A 324 12.69 1.22 20.66
CA MET A 324 12.15 0.57 21.86
C MET A 324 12.35 -0.94 21.81
N THR A 325 12.18 -1.62 22.95
CA THR A 325 12.30 -3.08 23.03
C THR A 325 11.07 -3.76 22.40
N PRO A 326 11.18 -5.01 21.91
CA PRO A 326 10.05 -5.79 21.41
C PRO A 326 8.89 -5.88 22.42
N ASN A 327 9.19 -6.10 23.69
CA ASN A 327 8.20 -6.17 24.76
C ASN A 327 7.44 -4.85 24.94
N ASN A 328 8.16 -3.72 25.00
CA ASN A 328 7.54 -2.40 25.11
C ASN A 328 6.68 -2.08 23.89
N TYR A 329 7.17 -2.46 22.70
CA TYR A 329 6.44 -2.27 21.47
C TYR A 329 5.12 -3.08 21.46
N ARG A 330 5.18 -4.36 21.87
CA ARG A 330 3.99 -5.22 22.03
C ARG A 330 3.02 -4.70 23.09
N GLN A 331 3.52 -4.22 24.23
CA GLN A 331 2.68 -3.60 25.25
C GLN A 331 1.98 -2.34 24.74
N LEU A 332 2.68 -1.48 24.02
CA LEU A 332 2.11 -0.32 23.34
C LEU A 332 1.00 -0.72 22.36
N MET A 333 1.21 -1.82 21.64
CA MET A 333 0.20 -2.38 20.73
C MET A 333 -1.03 -2.88 21.49
N LYS A 334 -0.85 -3.52 22.67
CA LYS A 334 -1.94 -4.03 23.52
C LYS A 334 -2.64 -2.92 24.32
N GLN A 335 -1.92 -1.95 24.86
CA GLN A 335 -2.51 -0.82 25.58
C GLN A 335 -3.32 0.12 24.67
N GLY A 336 -3.08 0.10 23.37
CA GLY A 336 -3.92 0.76 22.38
C GLY A 336 -5.15 -0.06 21.99
N SER A 337 -5.36 -1.24 22.58
CA SER A 337 -6.50 -2.13 22.35
C SER A 337 -7.43 -2.26 23.58
N ALA A 338 -7.14 -1.55 24.69
CA ALA A 338 -7.97 -1.49 25.90
C ALA A 338 -8.75 -0.18 25.99
#